data_7154d567cde2963150cece162c9f69d9
#
_entry.id   7154d567cde2963150cece162c9f69d9
#
_cell.length_a   1.000
_cell.length_b   1.000
_cell.length_c   1.000
_cell.angle_alpha   90.00
_cell.angle_beta   90.00
_cell.angle_gamma   90.00
#
_symmetry.space_group_name_H-M   'P 1'
#
loop_
_entity.id
_entity.type
_entity.pdbx_description
1 polymer ?
#
loop_
_entity_poly.entity_id
_entity_poly.type
_entity_poly.pdbx_seq_one_letter_code
_entity_poly.pdbx_strand_id
1 'polypeptide(L)'
;MTSIRKAAVAGMFYPDAPDVLKHDVQGYLNAPNVTATSVPKAIIAPHAGYRYSGATAGKIYARLKPARDIITRVILMGPCHRVAVRGLALSGADGFETPLGRVPVDKDAENLIRDMPGVTAFPATHAQEHSLEV
;
A
#
# COMPACT_ATOMS: atom_id res chain seq x y z
N MET A 1 -1.63 -5.13 -23.45
CA MET A 1 -2.72 -5.37 -22.47
C MET A 1 -2.26 -4.84 -21.12
N THR A 2 -3.11 -4.09 -20.43
CA THR A 2 -2.78 -3.56 -19.09
C THR A 2 -2.87 -4.69 -18.05
N SER A 3 -1.79 -4.92 -17.31
CA SER A 3 -1.72 -5.93 -16.25
C SER A 3 -2.14 -5.30 -14.92
N ILE A 4 -3.24 -5.77 -14.33
CA ILE A 4 -3.74 -5.27 -13.05
C ILE A 4 -3.70 -6.37 -12.00
N ARG A 5 -3.02 -6.10 -10.89
CA ARG A 5 -3.04 -6.97 -9.72
C ARG A 5 -4.36 -6.74 -8.97
N LYS A 6 -5.18 -7.75 -8.90
CA LYS A 6 -6.46 -7.75 -8.20
C LYS A 6 -6.29 -7.74 -6.69
N ALA A 7 -7.27 -7.19 -5.96
CA ALA A 7 -7.31 -7.31 -4.50
C ALA A 7 -7.32 -8.80 -4.09
N ALA A 8 -6.44 -9.16 -3.15
CA ALA A 8 -6.30 -10.55 -2.69
C ALA A 8 -7.02 -10.80 -1.35
N VAL A 9 -7.21 -9.76 -0.54
CA VAL A 9 -7.73 -9.89 0.83
C VAL A 9 -8.91 -8.96 1.15
N ALA A 10 -9.51 -8.35 0.13
CA ALA A 10 -10.77 -7.62 0.28
C ALA A 10 -11.88 -8.56 0.81
N GLY A 11 -12.70 -8.09 1.75
CA GLY A 11 -13.70 -8.88 2.46
C GLY A 11 -13.13 -9.77 3.57
N MET A 12 -11.80 -9.87 3.70
CA MET A 12 -11.13 -10.65 4.74
C MET A 12 -10.33 -9.77 5.72
N PHE A 13 -9.45 -8.92 5.19
CA PHE A 13 -8.58 -8.05 6.00
C PHE A 13 -9.15 -6.65 6.14
N TYR A 14 -9.97 -6.24 5.21
CA TYR A 14 -10.68 -4.97 5.17
C TYR A 14 -12.01 -5.14 4.39
N PRO A 15 -13.00 -4.23 4.53
CA PRO A 15 -14.26 -4.32 3.82
C PRO A 15 -14.09 -4.33 2.30
N ASP A 16 -14.82 -5.18 1.59
CA ASP A 16 -14.88 -5.23 0.13
C ASP A 16 -15.88 -4.23 -0.47
N ALA A 17 -16.89 -3.82 0.34
CA ALA A 17 -17.84 -2.81 -0.06
C ALA A 17 -17.19 -1.41 -0.06
N PRO A 18 -17.15 -0.68 -1.19
CA PRO A 18 -16.43 0.58 -1.30
C PRO A 18 -16.84 1.64 -0.28
N ASP A 19 -18.13 1.80 -0.04
CA ASP A 19 -18.64 2.81 0.88
C ASP A 19 -18.27 2.50 2.33
N VAL A 20 -18.31 1.23 2.73
CA VAL A 20 -17.90 0.77 4.07
C VAL A 20 -16.40 0.98 4.24
N LEU A 21 -15.61 0.55 3.27
CA LEU A 21 -14.15 0.73 3.30
C LEU A 21 -13.77 2.21 3.39
N LYS A 22 -14.41 3.05 2.59
CA LYS A 22 -14.17 4.50 2.62
C LYS A 22 -14.51 5.11 3.99
N HIS A 23 -15.63 4.70 4.56
CA HIS A 23 -16.06 5.16 5.89
C HIS A 23 -15.03 4.77 6.96
N ASP A 24 -14.59 3.51 6.99
CA ASP A 24 -13.62 3.01 7.96
C ASP A 24 -12.27 3.73 7.84
N VAL A 25 -11.74 3.83 6.62
CA VAL A 25 -10.47 4.55 6.37
C VAL A 25 -10.57 6.01 6.83
N GLN A 26 -11.66 6.69 6.50
CA GLN A 26 -11.87 8.08 6.96
C GLN A 26 -11.95 8.18 8.49
N GLY A 27 -12.60 7.23 9.13
CA GLY A 27 -12.67 7.14 10.59
C GLY A 27 -11.28 6.99 11.22
N TYR A 28 -10.45 6.10 10.71
CA TYR A 28 -9.09 5.89 11.19
C TYR A 28 -8.19 7.11 10.96
N LEU A 29 -8.29 7.75 9.79
CA LEU A 29 -7.51 8.93 9.45
C LEU A 29 -7.92 10.18 10.23
N ASN A 30 -9.16 10.25 10.72
CA ASN A 30 -9.68 11.38 11.49
C ASN A 30 -9.61 11.17 13.00
N ALA A 31 -8.98 10.08 13.46
CA ALA A 31 -8.81 9.83 14.90
C ALA A 31 -8.15 11.02 15.60
N PRO A 32 -8.68 11.43 16.78
CA PRO A 32 -8.16 12.59 17.51
C PRO A 32 -6.70 12.38 17.95
N ASN A 33 -5.97 13.49 18.12
CA ASN A 33 -4.60 13.56 18.64
C ASN A 33 -3.45 13.20 17.67
N VAL A 34 -3.64 13.35 16.37
CA VAL A 34 -2.51 13.37 15.44
C VAL A 34 -2.13 14.81 15.13
N THR A 35 -1.34 15.43 16.02
CA THR A 35 -0.69 16.73 15.75
C THR A 35 0.60 16.46 14.99
N ALA A 36 0.56 16.57 13.67
CA ALA A 36 1.78 16.52 12.87
C ALA A 36 2.45 17.89 12.92
N THR A 37 3.52 18.02 13.66
CA THR A 37 4.39 19.23 13.68
C THR A 37 5.26 19.32 12.44
N SER A 38 5.50 18.19 11.77
CA SER A 38 6.22 18.10 10.49
C SER A 38 5.73 16.88 9.72
N VAL A 39 5.81 16.95 8.39
CA VAL A 39 5.52 15.81 7.52
C VAL A 39 6.70 14.85 7.54
N PRO A 40 6.51 13.58 7.93
CA PRO A 40 7.59 12.60 7.91
C PRO A 40 8.00 12.25 6.48
N LYS A 41 9.29 12.05 6.24
CA LYS A 41 9.82 11.61 4.96
C LYS A 41 9.58 10.11 4.69
N ALA A 42 9.48 9.34 5.76
CA ALA A 42 9.16 7.91 5.71
C ALA A 42 8.28 7.54 6.90
N ILE A 43 7.44 6.53 6.71
CA ILE A 43 6.61 5.96 7.76
C ILE A 43 6.74 4.43 7.74
N ILE A 44 6.52 3.80 8.89
CA ILE A 44 6.36 2.36 9.02
C ILE A 44 4.98 2.13 9.61
N ALA A 45 4.12 1.44 8.86
CA ALA A 45 2.75 1.16 9.26
C ALA A 45 2.52 -0.35 9.40
N PRO A 46 1.69 -0.81 10.36
CA PRO A 46 1.27 -2.19 10.42
C PRO A 46 0.33 -2.53 9.26
N HIS A 47 0.30 -3.80 8.84
CA HIS A 47 -0.49 -4.31 7.73
C HIS A 47 -1.31 -5.57 8.08
N ALA A 48 -1.73 -5.71 9.33
CA ALA A 48 -2.73 -6.69 9.72
C ALA A 48 -4.13 -6.24 9.28
N GLY A 49 -5.11 -7.14 9.35
CA GLY A 49 -6.49 -6.75 9.04
C GLY A 49 -6.93 -5.52 9.85
N TYR A 50 -7.79 -4.69 9.28
CA TYR A 50 -8.21 -3.40 9.85
C TYR A 50 -8.74 -3.48 11.28
N ARG A 51 -9.39 -4.60 11.61
CA ARG A 51 -9.86 -4.87 12.97
C ARG A 51 -8.74 -4.81 14.01
N TYR A 52 -7.52 -5.16 13.63
CA TYR A 52 -6.36 -5.26 14.53
C TYR A 52 -5.43 -4.07 14.42
N SER A 53 -5.19 -3.58 13.23
CA SER A 53 -4.16 -2.57 12.98
C SER A 53 -4.67 -1.27 12.34
N GLY A 54 -5.92 -1.21 11.88
CA GLY A 54 -6.47 -0.06 11.16
C GLY A 54 -6.36 1.25 11.94
N ALA A 55 -6.68 1.25 13.23
CA ALA A 55 -6.57 2.45 14.06
C ALA A 55 -5.11 2.93 14.23
N THR A 56 -4.15 2.02 14.32
CA THR A 56 -2.73 2.36 14.43
C THR A 56 -2.18 2.85 13.09
N ALA A 57 -2.47 2.14 12.00
CA ALA A 57 -2.10 2.55 10.66
C ALA A 57 -2.68 3.92 10.32
N GLY A 58 -3.96 4.14 10.59
CA GLY A 58 -4.64 5.42 10.35
C GLY A 58 -3.96 6.61 11.05
N LYS A 59 -3.53 6.46 12.31
CA LYS A 59 -2.76 7.49 13.02
C LYS A 59 -1.42 7.82 12.34
N ILE A 60 -0.77 6.80 11.78
CA ILE A 60 0.52 6.96 11.09
C ILE A 60 0.29 7.68 9.75
N TYR A 61 -0.66 7.20 8.94
CA TYR A 61 -0.98 7.81 7.65
C TYR A 61 -1.57 9.21 7.78
N ALA A 62 -2.31 9.51 8.84
CA ALA A 62 -2.85 10.85 9.10
C ALA A 62 -1.75 11.93 9.17
N ARG A 63 -0.52 11.55 9.53
CA ARG A 63 0.63 12.47 9.55
C ARG A 63 1.06 12.93 8.15
N LEU A 64 0.64 12.24 7.10
CA LEU A 64 0.91 12.62 5.71
C LEU A 64 -0.15 13.60 5.15
N LYS A 65 -1.29 13.78 5.82
CA LYS A 65 -2.37 14.66 5.34
C LYS A 65 -1.91 16.06 4.93
N PRO A 66 -1.04 16.76 5.69
CA PRO A 66 -0.58 18.09 5.31
C PRO A 66 0.21 18.13 3.99
N ALA A 67 0.74 17.00 3.54
CA ALA A 67 1.54 16.90 2.32
C ALA A 67 0.80 16.22 1.15
N ARG A 68 -0.51 15.98 1.27
CA ARG A 68 -1.28 15.27 0.24
C ARG A 68 -1.17 15.88 -1.16
N ASP A 69 -1.05 17.21 -1.24
CA ASP A 69 -0.95 17.94 -2.51
C ASP A 69 0.51 18.17 -2.95
N ILE A 70 1.48 17.71 -2.16
CA ILE A 70 2.92 17.84 -2.40
C ILE A 70 3.52 16.48 -2.80
N ILE A 71 3.08 15.39 -2.16
CA ILE A 71 3.56 14.04 -2.45
C ILE A 71 3.02 13.59 -3.79
N THR A 72 3.92 13.40 -4.75
CA THR A 72 3.57 12.94 -6.10
C THR A 72 3.99 11.50 -6.38
N ARG A 73 4.88 10.94 -5.54
CA ARG A 73 5.40 9.58 -5.69
C ARG A 73 5.59 8.94 -4.32
N VAL A 74 5.21 7.67 -4.21
CA VAL A 74 5.38 6.86 -3.00
C VAL A 74 6.17 5.60 -3.34
N ILE A 75 7.19 5.30 -2.53
CA ILE A 75 7.87 4.01 -2.56
C ILE A 75 7.26 3.17 -1.45
N LEU A 76 6.54 2.11 -1.83
CA LEU A 76 5.87 1.21 -0.92
C LEU A 76 6.61 -0.12 -0.86
N MET A 77 7.05 -0.51 0.33
CA MET A 77 7.76 -1.77 0.57
C MET A 77 7.09 -2.54 1.69
N GLY A 78 6.99 -3.84 1.54
CA GLY A 78 6.44 -4.74 2.55
C GLY A 78 7.03 -6.13 2.46
N PRO A 79 6.91 -6.95 3.52
CA PRO A 79 7.41 -8.32 3.52
C PRO A 79 6.60 -9.23 2.60
N CYS A 80 7.23 -10.30 2.15
CA CYS A 80 6.61 -11.40 1.43
C CYS A 80 6.29 -12.53 2.40
N HIS A 81 4.99 -12.84 2.60
CA HIS A 81 4.56 -13.86 3.56
C HIS A 81 4.37 -15.24 2.91
N ARG A 82 4.15 -15.30 1.60
CA ARG A 82 3.72 -16.53 0.92
C ARG A 82 4.74 -17.12 -0.04
N VAL A 83 5.57 -16.28 -0.62
CA VAL A 83 6.56 -16.69 -1.63
C VAL A 83 7.94 -16.23 -1.17
N ALA A 84 8.88 -17.15 -1.06
CA ALA A 84 10.25 -16.82 -0.69
C ALA A 84 10.91 -16.01 -1.81
N VAL A 85 11.49 -14.87 -1.46
CA VAL A 85 12.24 -14.01 -2.38
C VAL A 85 13.49 -13.48 -1.68
N ARG A 86 14.58 -13.36 -2.42
CA ARG A 86 15.79 -12.67 -1.96
C ARG A 86 15.85 -11.31 -2.65
N GLY A 87 16.04 -10.24 -1.87
CA GLY A 87 16.07 -8.88 -2.39
C GLY A 87 14.66 -8.29 -2.55
N LEU A 88 14.45 -7.54 -3.59
CA LEU A 88 13.20 -6.82 -3.88
C LEU A 88 12.50 -7.42 -5.11
N ALA A 89 11.21 -7.69 -4.98
CA ALA A 89 10.37 -8.19 -6.06
C ALA A 89 9.48 -7.08 -6.61
N LEU A 90 9.60 -6.80 -7.90
CA LEU A 90 8.67 -5.94 -8.63
C LEU A 90 7.45 -6.76 -9.06
N SER A 91 6.28 -6.14 -8.99
CA SER A 91 5.01 -6.82 -9.31
C SER A 91 4.86 -7.14 -10.79
N GLY A 92 5.50 -6.38 -11.67
CA GLY A 92 5.25 -6.42 -13.10
C GLY A 92 3.86 -5.92 -13.52
N ALA A 93 3.03 -5.52 -12.57
CA ALA A 93 1.71 -4.97 -12.85
C ALA A 93 1.78 -3.49 -13.23
N ASP A 94 0.78 -3.02 -13.98
CA ASP A 94 0.62 -1.59 -14.30
C ASP A 94 -0.16 -0.85 -13.22
N GLY A 95 -0.82 -1.57 -12.35
CA GLY A 95 -1.56 -1.02 -11.22
C GLY A 95 -2.07 -2.10 -10.28
N PHE A 96 -2.47 -1.66 -9.09
CA PHE A 96 -3.11 -2.46 -8.06
C PHE A 96 -4.57 -2.05 -7.95
N GLU A 97 -5.47 -3.01 -7.90
CA GLU A 97 -6.90 -2.78 -7.73
C GLU A 97 -7.28 -2.88 -6.26
N THR A 98 -8.08 -1.95 -5.82
CA THR A 98 -8.75 -1.95 -4.51
C THR A 98 -10.25 -1.69 -4.71
N PRO A 99 -11.11 -1.96 -3.71
CA PRO A 99 -12.52 -1.57 -3.78
C PRO A 99 -12.73 -0.07 -3.99
N LEU A 100 -11.77 0.77 -3.62
CA LEU A 100 -11.83 2.22 -3.82
C LEU A 100 -11.30 2.68 -5.19
N GLY A 101 -10.80 1.77 -6.02
CA GLY A 101 -10.28 2.07 -7.34
C GLY A 101 -8.87 1.51 -7.56
N ARG A 102 -8.25 1.96 -8.64
CA ARG A 102 -6.91 1.51 -9.04
C ARG A 102 -5.84 2.49 -8.60
N VAL A 103 -4.75 1.94 -8.08
CA VAL A 103 -3.52 2.66 -7.78
C VAL A 103 -2.51 2.33 -8.87
N PRO A 104 -2.09 3.30 -9.70
CA PRO A 104 -1.14 3.04 -10.77
C PRO A 104 0.26 2.77 -10.22
N VAL A 105 1.02 1.91 -10.89
CA VAL A 105 2.45 1.74 -10.67
C VAL A 105 3.21 2.74 -11.53
N ASP A 106 4.12 3.50 -10.92
CA ASP A 106 5.00 4.43 -11.62
C ASP A 106 6.07 3.64 -12.41
N LYS A 107 5.78 3.42 -13.69
CA LYS A 107 6.66 2.62 -14.57
C LYS A 107 8.00 3.28 -14.85
N ASP A 108 8.04 4.61 -14.85
CA ASP A 108 9.31 5.32 -15.03
C ASP A 108 10.22 5.10 -13.81
N ALA A 109 9.66 5.20 -12.60
CA ALA A 109 10.40 4.89 -11.38
C ALA A 109 10.78 3.41 -11.31
N GLU A 110 9.88 2.48 -11.68
CA GLU A 110 10.19 1.05 -11.74
C GLU A 110 11.35 0.74 -12.70
N ASN A 111 11.39 1.39 -13.87
CA ASN A 111 12.46 1.23 -14.83
C ASN A 111 13.83 1.68 -14.32
N LEU A 112 13.88 2.70 -13.44
CA LEU A 112 15.13 3.17 -12.84
C LEU A 112 15.79 2.15 -11.90
N ILE A 113 14.99 1.27 -11.28
CA ILE A 113 15.48 0.31 -10.28
C ILE A 113 15.52 -1.13 -10.81
N ARG A 114 14.92 -1.41 -11.95
CA ARG A 114 14.75 -2.76 -12.52
C ARG A 114 16.06 -3.54 -12.64
N ASP A 115 17.12 -2.88 -13.06
CA ASP A 115 18.42 -3.49 -13.32
C ASP A 115 19.38 -3.37 -12.12
N MET A 116 18.89 -2.89 -10.97
CA MET A 116 19.71 -2.82 -9.75
C MET A 116 19.97 -4.22 -9.19
N PRO A 117 21.16 -4.49 -8.64
CA PRO A 117 21.46 -5.74 -7.97
C PRO A 117 20.43 -6.06 -6.86
N GLY A 118 19.89 -7.27 -6.86
CA GLY A 118 18.90 -7.72 -5.90
C GLY A 118 17.45 -7.30 -6.20
N VAL A 119 17.20 -6.64 -7.32
CA VAL A 119 15.83 -6.36 -7.80
C VAL A 119 15.47 -7.36 -8.90
N THR A 120 14.28 -7.93 -8.83
CA THR A 120 13.78 -8.86 -9.85
C THR A 120 12.30 -8.67 -10.09
N ALA A 121 11.84 -8.87 -11.32
CA ALA A 121 10.41 -8.94 -11.61
C ALA A 121 9.90 -10.34 -11.23
N PHE A 122 9.04 -10.40 -10.20
CA PHE A 122 8.50 -11.66 -9.72
C PHE A 122 7.02 -11.52 -9.33
N PRO A 123 6.10 -11.49 -10.31
CA PRO A 123 4.67 -11.25 -10.08
C PRO A 123 4.01 -12.21 -9.07
N ALA A 124 4.48 -13.46 -9.01
CA ALA A 124 3.94 -14.46 -8.09
C ALA A 124 4.05 -14.04 -6.60
N THR A 125 5.05 -13.23 -6.25
CA THR A 125 5.22 -12.71 -4.88
C THR A 125 4.11 -11.75 -4.48
N HIS A 126 3.46 -11.09 -5.44
CA HIS A 126 2.40 -10.12 -5.20
C HIS A 126 0.99 -10.69 -5.34
N ALA A 127 0.83 -11.81 -6.06
CA ALA A 127 -0.49 -12.33 -6.45
C ALA A 127 -1.43 -12.55 -5.26
N GLN A 128 -0.93 -13.10 -4.16
CA GLN A 128 -1.68 -13.41 -2.94
C GLN A 128 -1.10 -12.70 -1.70
N GLU A 129 -0.22 -11.73 -1.90
CA GLU A 129 0.42 -10.98 -0.81
C GLU A 129 -0.48 -9.83 -0.36
N HIS A 130 -0.54 -9.60 0.95
CA HIS A 130 -1.40 -8.59 1.57
C HIS A 130 -0.65 -7.38 2.14
N SER A 131 0.66 -7.49 2.37
CA SER A 131 1.44 -6.46 3.08
C SER A 131 1.41 -5.07 2.45
N LEU A 132 1.27 -5.00 1.13
CA LEU A 132 1.16 -3.74 0.39
C LEU A 132 -0.29 -3.35 0.10
N GLU A 133 -1.24 -4.25 0.32
CA GLU A 133 -2.66 -4.05 -0.01
C GLU A 133 -3.46 -3.47 1.15
N VAL A 134 -3.13 -3.86 2.39
CA VAL A 134 -3.88 -3.53 3.62
C VAL A 134 -3.61 -2.09 4.15
#